data_72eea6c0b185a1b83ef010cb6c7acc3a
#
_entry.id   72eea6c0b185a1b83ef010cb6c7acc3a
#
_cell.length_a   1.000
_cell.length_b   1.000
_cell.length_c   1.000
_cell.angle_alpha   90.00
_cell.angle_beta   90.00
_cell.angle_gamma   90.00
#
_symmetry.space_group_name_H-M   'P 1'
#
loop_
_entity.id
_entity.type
_entity.pdbx_description
1 polymer ?
#
loop_
_entity_poly.entity_id
_entity_poly.type
_entity_poly.pdbx_seq_one_letter_code
_entity_poly.pdbx_strand_id
1 'polypeptide(L)'
;MKRQGTVIVGLTGQTGAGKSTLSRMFADRGAAVIDADQVARETMEHKLVLADLVLAFSTEVINPDATLNRKRLAQICFGDRQKLRRLNEVVYPYIVREIEDRIDRAAKAGARMVLLDAPTLYE
;
A
#
# COMPACT_ATOMS: atom_id res chain seq x y z
N MET A 1 -5.05 -3.54 17.85
CA MET A 1 -5.85 -2.39 17.44
C MET A 1 -7.28 -2.84 17.18
N LYS A 2 -8.27 -2.04 17.56
CA LYS A 2 -9.68 -2.36 17.37
C LYS A 2 -10.42 -1.18 16.78
N ARG A 3 -11.42 -1.48 15.93
CA ARG A 3 -12.38 -0.49 15.43
C ARG A 3 -13.79 -1.06 15.59
N GLN A 4 -14.52 -0.56 16.59
CA GLN A 4 -15.92 -0.95 16.81
C GLN A 4 -16.13 -2.48 16.86
N GLY A 5 -15.28 -3.16 17.62
CA GLY A 5 -15.36 -4.62 17.74
C GLY A 5 -14.60 -5.41 16.69
N THR A 6 -13.94 -4.73 15.77
CA THR A 6 -13.10 -5.36 14.76
C THR A 6 -11.66 -5.41 15.25
N VAL A 7 -11.05 -6.59 15.20
CA VAL A 7 -9.65 -6.79 15.56
C VAL A 7 -8.81 -6.65 14.29
N ILE A 8 -7.75 -5.87 14.36
CA ILE A 8 -6.83 -5.67 13.25
C ILE A 8 -5.53 -6.39 13.55
N VAL A 9 -5.15 -7.31 12.67
CA VAL A 9 -3.93 -8.11 12.82
C VAL A 9 -2.97 -7.75 11.69
N GLY A 10 -1.78 -7.31 12.03
CA GLY A 10 -0.73 -7.05 11.05
C GLY A 10 0.09 -8.30 10.79
N LEU A 11 0.31 -8.60 9.51
CA LEU A 11 1.15 -9.70 9.08
C LEU A 11 2.33 -9.12 8.33
N THR A 12 3.53 -9.28 8.89
CA THR A 12 4.77 -8.77 8.30
C THR A 12 5.64 -9.93 7.83
N GLY A 13 6.75 -9.59 7.19
CA GLY A 13 7.69 -10.57 6.70
C GLY A 13 7.60 -10.74 5.20
N GLN A 14 8.58 -11.44 4.66
CA GLN A 14 8.68 -11.65 3.22
C GLN A 14 7.59 -12.59 2.71
N THR A 15 7.16 -12.35 1.48
CA THR A 15 6.20 -13.21 0.81
C THR A 15 6.77 -14.62 0.67
N GLY A 16 6.03 -15.60 1.14
CA GLY A 16 6.42 -16.99 1.05
C GLY A 16 5.20 -17.89 1.19
N ALA A 17 5.40 -19.18 1.02
CA ALA A 17 4.31 -20.14 1.02
C ALA A 17 3.52 -20.13 2.33
N GLY A 18 4.21 -20.04 3.47
CA GLY A 18 3.55 -20.02 4.76
C GLY A 18 2.68 -18.81 4.98
N LYS A 19 3.13 -17.64 4.53
CA LYS A 19 2.39 -16.40 4.67
C LYS A 19 1.13 -16.40 3.80
N SER A 20 1.24 -16.84 2.57
CA SER A 20 0.09 -16.94 1.67
C SER A 20 -0.95 -17.91 2.18
N THR A 21 -0.50 -19.05 2.73
CA THR A 21 -1.37 -20.05 3.32
C THR A 21 -2.13 -19.46 4.51
N LEU A 22 -1.42 -18.72 5.38
CA LEU A 22 -2.01 -18.11 6.57
C LEU A 22 -3.07 -17.08 6.19
N SER A 23 -2.78 -16.21 5.22
CA SER A 23 -3.74 -15.22 4.74
C SER A 23 -5.01 -15.87 4.21
N ARG A 24 -4.87 -16.97 3.47
CA ARG A 24 -6.00 -17.71 2.93
C ARG A 24 -6.86 -18.33 4.04
N MET A 25 -6.19 -18.88 5.06
CA MET A 25 -6.90 -19.46 6.21
C MET A 25 -7.77 -18.42 6.92
N PHE A 26 -7.24 -17.22 7.11
CA PHE A 26 -8.02 -16.15 7.74
C PHE A 26 -9.17 -15.68 6.84
N ALA A 27 -8.93 -15.55 5.54
CA ALA A 27 -9.98 -15.18 4.60
C ALA A 27 -11.12 -16.21 4.58
N ASP A 28 -10.77 -17.49 4.62
CA ASP A 28 -11.76 -18.56 4.65
C ASP A 28 -12.64 -18.54 5.90
N ARG A 29 -12.16 -17.90 6.97
CA ARG A 29 -12.89 -17.74 8.22
C ARG A 29 -13.60 -16.39 8.35
N GLY A 30 -13.75 -15.68 7.24
CA GLY A 30 -14.50 -14.44 7.21
C GLY A 30 -13.71 -13.18 7.55
N ALA A 31 -12.39 -13.28 7.67
CA ALA A 31 -11.56 -12.09 7.83
C ALA A 31 -11.47 -11.31 6.53
N ALA A 32 -11.46 -10.00 6.62
CA ALA A 32 -11.13 -9.16 5.48
C ALA A 32 -9.62 -9.09 5.38
N VAL A 33 -9.08 -9.28 4.18
CA VAL A 33 -7.64 -9.23 3.95
C VAL A 33 -7.31 -7.99 3.12
N ILE A 34 -6.37 -7.18 3.62
CA ILE A 34 -5.88 -5.99 2.93
C ILE A 34 -4.42 -6.22 2.61
N ASP A 35 -4.08 -6.22 1.32
CA ASP A 35 -2.72 -6.34 0.84
C ASP A 35 -2.14 -4.92 0.69
N ALA A 36 -1.24 -4.54 1.59
CA ALA A 36 -0.67 -3.20 1.60
C ALA A 36 0.17 -2.92 0.36
N ASP A 37 0.84 -3.91 -0.20
CA ASP A 37 1.62 -3.73 -1.43
C ASP A 37 0.71 -3.42 -2.62
N GLN A 38 -0.44 -4.09 -2.69
CA GLN A 38 -1.43 -3.81 -3.73
C GLN A 38 -2.01 -2.40 -3.56
N VAL A 39 -2.34 -2.02 -2.33
CA VAL A 39 -2.82 -0.67 -2.02
C VAL A 39 -1.80 0.37 -2.47
N ALA A 40 -0.52 0.14 -2.18
CA ALA A 40 0.55 1.05 -2.59
C ALA A 40 0.59 1.21 -4.11
N ARG A 41 0.51 0.11 -4.85
CA ARG A 41 0.53 0.17 -6.32
C ARG A 41 -0.67 0.94 -6.88
N GLU A 42 -1.85 0.68 -6.36
CA GLU A 42 -3.07 1.37 -6.80
C GLU A 42 -3.02 2.86 -6.45
N THR A 43 -2.52 3.19 -5.27
CA THR A 43 -2.38 4.56 -4.80
C THR A 43 -1.45 5.37 -5.71
N MET A 44 -0.36 4.77 -6.17
CA MET A 44 0.59 5.46 -7.04
C MET A 44 0.03 5.76 -8.43
N GLU A 45 -1.09 5.18 -8.81
CA GLU A 45 -1.75 5.47 -10.09
C GLU A 45 -2.81 6.56 -9.96
N HIS A 46 -3.11 7.01 -8.75
CA HIS A 46 -4.09 8.05 -8.51
C HIS A 46 -3.58 9.41 -9.02
N LYS A 47 -4.48 10.19 -9.64
CA LYS A 47 -4.10 11.46 -10.28
C LYS A 47 -3.44 12.45 -9.33
N LEU A 48 -3.92 12.56 -8.09
CA LEU A 48 -3.33 13.47 -7.11
C LEU A 48 -1.92 13.03 -6.72
N VAL A 49 -1.71 11.74 -6.57
CA VAL A 49 -0.39 11.21 -6.25
C VAL A 49 0.57 11.43 -7.42
N LEU A 50 0.11 11.19 -8.64
CA LEU A 50 0.92 11.43 -9.84
C LEU A 50 1.34 12.89 -9.94
N ALA A 51 0.45 13.82 -9.64
CA ALA A 51 0.77 15.24 -9.63
C ALA A 51 1.86 15.56 -8.62
N ASP A 52 1.75 15.01 -7.41
CA ASP A 52 2.76 15.22 -6.37
C ASP A 52 4.10 14.58 -6.74
N LEU A 53 4.09 13.44 -7.42
CA LEU A 53 5.31 12.80 -7.89
C LEU A 53 6.00 13.64 -8.97
N VAL A 54 5.24 14.25 -9.86
CA VAL A 54 5.80 15.17 -10.86
C VAL A 54 6.44 16.36 -10.20
N LEU A 55 5.80 16.94 -9.19
CA LEU A 55 6.37 18.06 -8.45
C LEU A 55 7.65 17.68 -7.71
N ALA A 56 7.72 16.44 -7.23
CA ALA A 56 8.90 15.98 -6.49
C ALA A 56 10.07 15.54 -7.39
N PHE A 57 9.79 14.96 -8.56
CA PHE A 57 10.79 14.31 -9.38
C PHE A 57 10.92 14.86 -10.81
N SER A 58 9.89 15.42 -11.35
CA SER A 58 9.75 15.99 -12.70
C SER A 58 8.81 15.18 -13.58
N THR A 59 8.55 15.70 -14.78
CA THR A 59 7.67 15.04 -15.74
C THR A 59 8.23 13.74 -16.31
N GLU A 60 9.48 13.41 -16.03
CA GLU A 60 10.10 12.16 -16.46
C GLU A 60 9.40 10.93 -15.90
N VAL A 61 8.69 11.07 -14.77
CA VAL A 61 8.01 9.95 -14.12
C VAL A 61 6.63 9.65 -14.70
N ILE A 62 6.20 10.45 -15.70
CA ILE A 62 4.90 10.31 -16.33
C ILE A 62 5.07 9.93 -17.80
N ASN A 63 4.31 8.95 -18.24
CA ASN A 63 4.23 8.57 -19.66
C ASN A 63 3.42 9.60 -20.46
N PRO A 64 3.54 9.61 -21.80
CA PRO A 64 2.72 10.52 -22.62
C PRO A 64 1.20 10.36 -22.44
N ASP A 65 0.74 9.19 -22.01
CA ASP A 65 -0.67 8.93 -21.75
C ASP A 65 -1.11 9.31 -20.33
N ALA A 66 -0.26 10.01 -19.59
CA ALA A 66 -0.50 10.47 -18.23
C ALA A 66 -0.52 9.35 -17.18
N THR A 67 0.01 8.19 -17.49
CA THR A 67 0.21 7.12 -16.50
C THR A 67 1.60 7.18 -15.89
N LEU A 68 1.77 6.54 -14.74
CA LEU A 68 3.06 6.48 -14.05
C LEU A 68 4.06 5.64 -14.85
N ASN A 69 5.23 6.19 -15.09
CA ASN A 69 6.36 5.44 -15.63
C ASN A 69 7.14 4.82 -14.47
N ARG A 70 6.73 3.62 -14.05
CA ARG A 70 7.31 2.93 -12.90
C ARG A 70 8.80 2.64 -13.09
N LYS A 71 9.18 2.26 -14.29
CA LYS A 71 10.58 1.97 -14.60
C LYS A 71 11.46 3.19 -14.43
N ARG A 72 11.01 4.34 -14.92
CA ARG A 72 11.77 5.59 -14.82
C ARG A 72 11.86 6.05 -13.37
N LEU A 73 10.77 5.98 -12.63
CA LEU A 73 10.76 6.33 -11.22
C LEU A 73 11.73 5.46 -10.43
N ALA A 74 11.71 4.15 -10.69
CA ALA A 74 12.64 3.21 -10.05
C ALA A 74 14.10 3.55 -10.38
N GLN A 75 14.40 3.90 -11.63
CA GLN A 75 15.75 4.32 -12.04
C GLN A 75 16.21 5.56 -11.30
N ILE A 76 15.33 6.54 -11.14
CA ILE A 76 15.64 7.79 -10.44
C ILE A 76 15.93 7.53 -8.96
N CYS A 77 15.15 6.67 -8.33
CA CYS A 77 15.26 6.43 -6.89
C CYS A 77 16.28 5.35 -6.52
N PHE A 78 16.64 4.48 -7.45
CA PHE A 78 17.52 3.36 -7.17
C PHE A 78 18.92 3.85 -6.75
N GLY A 79 19.37 3.36 -5.59
CA GLY A 79 20.69 3.70 -5.07
C GLY A 79 20.80 5.12 -4.49
N ASP A 80 19.72 5.87 -4.44
CA ASP A 80 19.71 7.23 -3.89
C ASP A 80 18.76 7.30 -2.69
N ARG A 81 19.32 7.31 -1.49
CA ARG A 81 18.56 7.31 -0.24
C ARG A 81 17.68 8.55 -0.08
N GLN A 82 18.17 9.70 -0.52
CA GLN A 82 17.42 10.94 -0.41
C GLN A 82 16.20 10.93 -1.32
N LYS A 83 16.35 10.44 -2.53
CA LYS A 83 15.25 10.33 -3.48
C LYS A 83 14.23 9.28 -3.04
N LEU A 84 14.71 8.16 -2.52
CA LEU A 84 13.81 7.13 -1.98
C LEU A 84 13.02 7.65 -0.79
N ARG A 85 13.67 8.41 0.10
CA ARG A 85 12.98 9.07 1.22
C ARG A 85 11.93 10.05 0.71
N ARG A 86 12.27 10.83 -0.32
CA ARG A 86 11.34 11.77 -0.93
C ARG A 86 10.12 11.07 -1.49
N LEU A 87 10.34 9.95 -2.19
CA LEU A 87 9.26 9.13 -2.71
C LEU A 87 8.32 8.68 -1.58
N ASN A 88 8.88 8.16 -0.51
CA ASN A 88 8.10 7.70 0.63
C ASN A 88 7.33 8.83 1.30
N GLU A 89 7.93 10.01 1.43
CA GLU A 89 7.26 11.18 2.01
C GLU A 89 6.05 11.62 1.18
N VAL A 90 6.15 11.50 -0.14
CA VAL A 90 5.05 11.85 -1.04
C VAL A 90 3.93 10.81 -0.99
N VAL A 91 4.29 9.54 -1.06
CA VAL A 91 3.32 8.46 -1.29
C VAL A 91 2.72 7.92 0.01
N TYR A 92 3.50 7.87 1.07
CA TYR A 92 3.12 7.21 2.32
C TYR A 92 1.82 7.73 2.94
N PRO A 93 1.59 9.05 3.03
CA PRO A 93 0.33 9.54 3.60
C PRO A 93 -0.91 9.08 2.82
N TYR A 94 -0.81 8.97 1.51
CA TYR A 94 -1.91 8.47 0.68
C TYR A 94 -2.17 6.99 0.93
N ILE A 95 -1.10 6.20 1.06
CA ILE A 95 -1.21 4.76 1.31
C ILE A 95 -1.87 4.51 2.67
N VAL A 96 -1.41 5.22 3.70
CA VAL A 96 -1.97 5.08 5.06
C VAL A 96 -3.46 5.42 5.07
N ARG A 97 -3.83 6.52 4.43
CA ARG A 97 -5.23 6.93 4.37
C ARG A 97 -6.10 5.89 3.67
N GLU A 98 -5.61 5.35 2.56
CA GLU A 98 -6.37 4.33 1.82
C GLU A 98 -6.50 3.03 2.62
N ILE A 99 -5.46 2.64 3.33
CA ILE A 99 -5.52 1.46 4.21
C ILE A 99 -6.55 1.69 5.32
N GLU A 100 -6.54 2.85 5.95
CA GLU A 100 -7.50 3.19 7.00
C GLU A 100 -8.94 3.18 6.47
N ASP A 101 -9.15 3.72 5.28
CA ASP A 101 -10.47 3.69 4.65
C ASP A 101 -10.96 2.27 4.39
N ARG A 102 -10.07 1.40 3.94
CA ARG A 102 -10.42 -0.01 3.68
C ARG A 102 -10.73 -0.75 4.96
N ILE A 103 -9.99 -0.47 6.04
CA ILE A 103 -10.28 -1.03 7.36
C ILE A 103 -11.66 -0.58 7.83
N ASP A 104 -11.95 0.71 7.72
CA ASP A 104 -13.25 1.25 8.14
C ASP A 104 -14.40 0.63 7.35
N ARG A 105 -14.24 0.48 6.04
CA ARG A 105 -15.25 -0.14 5.21
C ARG A 105 -15.50 -1.60 5.58
N ALA A 106 -14.42 -2.33 5.84
CA ALA A 106 -14.52 -3.73 6.28
C ALA A 106 -15.24 -3.84 7.62
N ALA A 107 -14.90 -2.97 8.58
CA ALA A 107 -15.55 -2.95 9.88
C ALA A 107 -17.04 -2.63 9.77
N LYS A 108 -17.39 -1.64 8.95
CA LYS A 108 -18.81 -1.27 8.72
C LYS A 108 -19.57 -2.36 8.02
N ALA A 109 -18.91 -3.16 7.21
CA ALA A 109 -19.54 -4.32 6.55
C ALA A 109 -19.68 -5.52 7.48
N GLY A 110 -19.24 -5.42 8.73
CA GLY A 110 -19.41 -6.46 9.74
C GLY A 110 -18.22 -7.38 9.93
N ALA A 111 -17.08 -7.09 9.35
CA ALA A 111 -15.89 -7.91 9.55
C ALA A 111 -15.45 -7.84 11.01
N ARG A 112 -15.22 -9.00 11.62
CA ARG A 112 -14.73 -9.08 13.00
C ARG A 112 -13.22 -9.03 13.07
N MET A 113 -12.55 -9.35 11.98
CA MET A 113 -11.11 -9.35 11.87
C MET A 113 -10.70 -8.77 10.53
N VAL A 114 -9.68 -7.94 10.54
CA VAL A 114 -9.01 -7.45 9.34
C VAL A 114 -7.56 -7.89 9.42
N LEU A 115 -7.10 -8.61 8.42
CA LEU A 115 -5.71 -8.99 8.30
C LEU A 115 -5.03 -7.99 7.36
N LEU A 116 -4.08 -7.24 7.89
CA LEU A 116 -3.26 -6.32 7.10
C LEU A 116 -1.96 -7.02 6.73
N ASP A 117 -1.84 -7.36 5.47
CA ASP A 117 -0.67 -8.01 4.91
C ASP A 117 0.29 -6.94 4.40
N ALA A 118 1.39 -6.72 5.11
CA ALA A 118 2.32 -5.63 4.84
C ALA A 118 3.77 -6.12 4.90
N PRO A 119 4.22 -6.92 3.90
CA PRO A 119 5.53 -7.53 3.95
C PRO A 119 6.68 -6.53 3.89
N THR A 120 6.48 -5.39 3.23
CA THR A 120 7.55 -4.41 3.01
C THR A 120 7.35 -3.10 3.77
N LEU A 121 6.28 -2.99 4.57
CA LEU A 121 5.91 -1.72 5.20
C LEU A 121 6.97 -1.20 6.18
N TYR A 122 7.76 -2.09 6.75
CA TYR A 122 8.77 -1.74 7.75
C TYR A 122 10.21 -1.84 7.23
N GLU A 123 10.37 -2.04 5.94
CA GLU A 123 11.67 -2.02 5.28
C GLU A 123 11.98 -0.65 4.67
#